data_715b8a18293b52cea1b65cb9f1d3aa6c
#
_entry.id   715b8a18293b52cea1b65cb9f1d3aa6c
#
_cell.length_a   1.000
_cell.length_b   1.000
_cell.length_c   1.000
_cell.angle_alpha   90.00
_cell.angle_beta   90.00
_cell.angle_gamma   90.00
#
_symmetry.space_group_name_H-M   'P 1'
#
loop_
_entity.id
_entity.type
_entity.pdbx_description
1 polymer ?
#
loop_
_entity_poly.entity_id
_entity_poly.type
_entity_poly.pdbx_seq_one_letter_code
_entity_poly.pdbx_strand_id
1 'polypeptide(L)'
;MASVPIKVARIYLRVSTEEQDLTRQAEIEQSTRTSGFYVAGVYREKASGARADRPELLRMVADLQPGEVVVAEKIDRISRLPLPEAEQLVRSIRAKGARLAIPGLVDLSDLAAGADGVSRIVLESVQELLLKLALQMAREDYETRRERQRQGVQLAKVAGKYAGRAPDLSTHQRIVTLRAAGQTILRTAELTGSSVSQVKRIWALHLTKS
;
A
#
# COMPACT_ATOMS: atom_id res chain seq x y z
N MET A 1 -16.01 -36.62 -24.14
CA MET A 1 -14.90 -35.70 -23.90
C MET A 1 -15.07 -35.14 -22.49
N ALA A 2 -14.17 -35.44 -21.55
CA ALA A 2 -14.21 -34.85 -20.21
C ALA A 2 -13.87 -33.35 -20.33
N SER A 3 -14.78 -32.48 -19.95
CA SER A 3 -14.56 -31.04 -19.90
C SER A 3 -13.47 -30.78 -18.86
N VAL A 4 -12.36 -30.21 -19.25
CA VAL A 4 -11.33 -29.75 -18.33
C VAL A 4 -11.96 -28.65 -17.46
N PRO A 5 -11.99 -28.80 -16.15
CA PRO A 5 -12.60 -27.77 -15.28
C PRO A 5 -11.86 -26.44 -15.44
N ILE A 6 -12.60 -25.39 -15.73
CA ILE A 6 -12.04 -24.03 -15.85
C ILE A 6 -11.51 -23.61 -14.47
N LYS A 7 -10.20 -23.37 -14.37
CA LYS A 7 -9.60 -22.79 -13.18
C LYS A 7 -9.91 -21.30 -13.13
N VAL A 8 -10.57 -20.84 -12.09
CA VAL A 8 -11.01 -19.44 -11.93
C VAL A 8 -10.13 -18.72 -10.93
N ALA A 9 -9.65 -17.53 -11.29
CA ALA A 9 -8.83 -16.70 -10.43
C ALA A 9 -9.46 -15.31 -10.20
N ARG A 10 -9.27 -14.78 -8.99
CA ARG A 10 -9.49 -13.37 -8.64
C ARG A 10 -8.17 -12.74 -8.28
N ILE A 11 -7.87 -11.61 -8.89
CA ILE A 11 -6.58 -10.93 -8.70
C ILE A 11 -6.76 -9.78 -7.72
N TYR A 12 -5.94 -9.77 -6.68
CA TYR A 12 -5.86 -8.66 -5.73
C TYR A 12 -4.58 -7.86 -5.93
N LEU A 13 -4.75 -6.57 -6.18
CA LEU A 13 -3.66 -5.62 -6.43
C LEU A 13 -3.71 -4.50 -5.40
N ARG A 14 -2.58 -4.24 -4.77
CA ARG A 14 -2.44 -3.10 -3.86
C ARG A 14 -1.51 -2.06 -4.48
N VAL A 15 -2.09 -0.92 -4.79
CA VAL A 15 -1.47 0.14 -5.58
C VAL A 15 -1.09 1.34 -4.71
N SER A 16 0.04 2.01 -5.02
CA SER A 16 0.52 3.20 -4.31
C SER A 16 0.44 4.48 -5.17
N THR A 17 0.65 4.38 -6.50
CA THR A 17 0.57 5.47 -7.48
C THR A 17 0.08 4.94 -8.84
N GLU A 18 -0.54 5.80 -9.68
CA GLU A 18 -1.30 5.35 -10.85
C GLU A 18 -0.48 4.82 -12.04
N GLU A 19 0.68 5.38 -12.36
CA GLU A 19 1.40 5.02 -13.60
C GLU A 19 2.25 3.73 -13.52
N GLN A 20 2.97 3.49 -12.44
CA GLN A 20 3.79 2.27 -12.28
C GLN A 20 2.93 1.02 -12.05
N ASP A 21 1.68 1.23 -11.65
CA ASP A 21 0.76 0.16 -11.29
C ASP A 21 0.05 -0.46 -12.49
N LEU A 22 -0.18 0.28 -13.58
CA LEU A 22 -0.87 -0.23 -14.78
C LEU A 22 -0.05 -1.31 -15.50
N THR A 23 1.24 -1.12 -15.67
CA THR A 23 2.12 -2.11 -16.33
C THR A 23 2.21 -3.39 -15.51
N ARG A 24 2.43 -3.27 -14.19
CA ARG A 24 2.45 -4.43 -13.28
C ARG A 24 1.13 -5.18 -13.24
N GLN A 25 0.01 -4.47 -13.29
CA GLN A 25 -1.31 -5.07 -13.33
C GLN A 25 -1.48 -5.92 -14.58
N ALA A 26 -1.11 -5.37 -15.75
CA ALA A 26 -1.18 -6.09 -17.01
C ALA A 26 -0.29 -7.36 -17.00
N GLU A 27 0.90 -7.28 -16.41
CA GLU A 27 1.81 -8.43 -16.26
C GLU A 27 1.20 -9.54 -15.38
N ILE A 28 0.60 -9.19 -14.24
CA ILE A 28 -0.03 -10.17 -13.33
C ILE A 28 -1.25 -10.80 -13.99
N GLU A 29 -2.10 -10.01 -14.64
CA GLU A 29 -3.26 -10.52 -15.37
C GLU A 29 -2.83 -11.46 -16.51
N GLN A 30 -1.85 -11.05 -17.31
CA GLN A 30 -1.33 -11.84 -18.40
C GLN A 30 -0.69 -13.14 -17.90
N SER A 31 0.14 -13.09 -16.87
CA SER A 31 0.76 -14.26 -16.25
C SER A 31 -0.29 -15.22 -15.70
N THR A 32 -1.34 -14.72 -15.06
CA THR A 32 -2.45 -15.53 -14.54
C THR A 32 -3.19 -16.24 -15.66
N ARG A 33 -3.48 -15.53 -16.76
CA ARG A 33 -4.14 -16.13 -17.95
C ARG A 33 -3.24 -17.18 -18.63
N THR A 34 -1.95 -16.88 -18.79
CA THR A 34 -0.96 -17.80 -19.36
C THR A 34 -0.82 -19.07 -18.52
N SER A 35 -1.02 -18.99 -17.20
CA SER A 35 -1.07 -20.14 -16.29
C SER A 35 -2.39 -20.93 -16.37
N GLY A 36 -3.26 -20.64 -17.33
CA GLY A 36 -4.50 -21.38 -17.61
C GLY A 36 -5.69 -20.98 -16.72
N PHE A 37 -5.63 -19.82 -16.06
CA PHE A 37 -6.76 -19.33 -15.26
C PHE A 37 -7.68 -18.41 -16.06
N TYR A 38 -8.98 -18.56 -15.83
CA TYR A 38 -9.96 -17.52 -16.17
C TYR A 38 -9.97 -16.46 -15.07
N VAL A 39 -9.72 -15.21 -15.42
CA VAL A 39 -9.73 -14.08 -14.45
C VAL A 39 -11.17 -13.57 -14.32
N ALA A 40 -11.81 -13.89 -13.19
CA ALA A 40 -13.19 -13.51 -12.90
C ALA A 40 -13.31 -12.09 -12.32
N GLY A 41 -12.24 -11.54 -11.77
CA GLY A 41 -12.25 -10.18 -11.22
C GLY A 41 -10.87 -9.69 -10.83
N VAL A 42 -10.70 -8.36 -10.86
CA VAL A 42 -9.49 -7.66 -10.43
C VAL A 42 -9.88 -6.60 -9.42
N TYR A 43 -9.32 -6.69 -8.21
CA TYR A 43 -9.62 -5.83 -7.07
C TYR A 43 -8.41 -4.95 -6.78
N ARG A 44 -8.59 -3.65 -6.93
CA ARG A 44 -7.51 -2.65 -6.82
C ARG A 44 -7.66 -1.85 -5.53
N GLU A 45 -6.77 -2.09 -4.59
CA GLU A 45 -6.80 -1.45 -3.28
C GLU A 45 -5.78 -0.30 -3.18
N LYS A 46 -6.26 0.88 -2.80
CA LYS A 46 -5.42 2.07 -2.58
C LYS A 46 -5.21 2.31 -1.07
N ALA A 47 -4.83 1.26 -0.34
CA ALA A 47 -4.61 1.32 1.10
C ALA A 47 -3.33 0.59 1.52
N SER A 48 -2.85 0.89 2.75
CA SER A 48 -1.73 0.17 3.33
C SER A 48 -2.08 -1.28 3.66
N GLY A 49 -1.20 -2.23 3.37
CA GLY A 49 -1.35 -3.63 3.78
C GLY A 49 -1.34 -3.86 5.31
N ALA A 50 -0.98 -2.84 6.09
CA ALA A 50 -1.01 -2.84 7.55
C ALA A 50 -2.37 -2.37 8.14
N ARG A 51 -3.37 -2.11 7.30
CA ARG A 51 -4.75 -1.77 7.70
C ARG A 51 -5.66 -2.97 7.49
N ALA A 52 -6.61 -3.16 8.40
CA ALA A 52 -7.64 -4.20 8.28
C ALA A 52 -8.81 -3.74 7.39
N ASP A 53 -9.16 -2.45 7.43
CA ASP A 53 -10.22 -1.82 6.67
C ASP A 53 -9.79 -1.56 5.21
N ARG A 54 -9.89 -2.58 4.38
CA ARG A 54 -9.55 -2.57 2.96
C ARG A 54 -10.78 -3.00 2.15
N PRO A 55 -11.58 -2.03 1.64
CA PRO A 55 -12.87 -2.32 1.03
C PRO A 55 -12.77 -3.26 -0.18
N GLU A 56 -11.75 -3.11 -1.03
CA GLU A 56 -11.58 -3.97 -2.20
C GLU A 56 -11.16 -5.39 -1.83
N LEU A 57 -10.33 -5.56 -0.78
CA LEU A 57 -10.01 -6.88 -0.26
C LEU A 57 -11.25 -7.56 0.34
N LEU A 58 -12.02 -6.83 1.14
CA LEU A 58 -13.24 -7.35 1.75
C LEU A 58 -14.29 -7.72 0.69
N ARG A 59 -14.43 -6.88 -0.35
CA ARG A 59 -15.29 -7.17 -1.50
C ARG A 59 -14.83 -8.43 -2.22
N MET A 60 -13.53 -8.55 -2.50
CA MET A 60 -12.98 -9.78 -3.10
C MET A 60 -13.33 -11.02 -2.28
N VAL A 61 -13.11 -10.97 -0.96
CA VAL A 61 -13.43 -12.10 -0.06
C VAL A 61 -14.92 -12.42 -0.07
N ALA A 62 -15.79 -11.40 -0.14
CA ALA A 62 -17.25 -11.61 -0.23
C ALA A 62 -17.65 -12.30 -1.53
N ASP A 63 -17.03 -11.92 -2.65
CA ASP A 63 -17.31 -12.44 -4.00
C ASP A 63 -16.74 -13.85 -4.26
N LEU A 64 -15.81 -14.34 -3.42
CA LEU A 64 -15.16 -15.64 -3.60
C LEU A 64 -16.18 -16.79 -3.63
N GLN A 65 -15.95 -17.72 -4.56
CA GLN A 65 -16.68 -18.96 -4.71
C GLN A 65 -15.78 -20.18 -4.43
N PRO A 66 -16.35 -21.33 -4.04
CA PRO A 66 -15.57 -22.55 -3.83
C PRO A 66 -14.78 -22.96 -5.06
N GLY A 67 -13.51 -23.34 -4.88
CA GLY A 67 -12.59 -23.73 -5.94
C GLY A 67 -11.88 -22.58 -6.65
N GLU A 68 -12.23 -21.32 -6.37
CA GLU A 68 -11.52 -20.16 -6.93
C GLU A 68 -10.14 -19.95 -6.28
N VAL A 69 -9.27 -19.24 -6.99
CA VAL A 69 -7.91 -18.94 -6.55
C VAL A 69 -7.71 -17.44 -6.44
N VAL A 70 -7.26 -16.98 -5.27
CA VAL A 70 -6.82 -15.59 -5.06
C VAL A 70 -5.37 -15.46 -5.49
N VAL A 71 -5.11 -14.63 -6.47
CA VAL A 71 -3.77 -14.32 -6.99
C VAL A 71 -3.33 -12.95 -6.48
N ALA A 72 -2.12 -12.86 -5.94
CA ALA A 72 -1.47 -11.60 -5.58
C ALA A 72 0.01 -11.66 -5.94
N GLU A 73 0.61 -10.48 -6.22
CA GLU A 73 2.03 -10.37 -6.58
C GLU A 73 2.96 -10.96 -5.51
N LYS A 74 2.66 -10.67 -4.25
CA LYS A 74 3.43 -11.09 -3.07
C LYS A 74 2.52 -11.21 -1.86
N ILE A 75 2.95 -11.95 -0.84
CA ILE A 75 2.20 -12.10 0.41
C ILE A 75 1.99 -10.76 1.13
N ASP A 76 2.94 -9.83 1.04
CA ASP A 76 2.86 -8.49 1.63
C ASP A 76 1.80 -7.59 0.99
N ARG A 77 1.29 -7.94 -0.20
CA ARG A 77 0.11 -7.30 -0.81
C ARG A 77 -1.15 -7.75 -0.08
N ILE A 78 -1.24 -9.04 0.25
CA ILE A 78 -2.37 -9.61 0.98
C ILE A 78 -2.41 -9.08 2.41
N SER A 79 -1.30 -9.15 3.17
CA SER A 79 -1.30 -8.67 4.55
C SER A 79 0.09 -8.23 5.04
N ARG A 80 0.09 -7.22 5.91
CA ARG A 80 1.17 -6.79 6.79
C ARG A 80 0.61 -6.54 8.21
N LEU A 81 -0.54 -7.12 8.51
CA LEU A 81 -1.17 -7.09 9.81
C LEU A 81 -0.36 -7.94 10.81
N PRO A 82 -0.56 -7.77 12.12
CA PRO A 82 -0.10 -8.73 13.11
C PRO A 82 -0.54 -10.14 12.74
N LEU A 83 0.27 -11.14 13.08
CA LEU A 83 0.07 -12.52 12.63
C LEU A 83 -1.34 -13.07 12.90
N PRO A 84 -1.97 -12.88 14.09
CA PRO A 84 -3.32 -13.39 14.35
C PRO A 84 -4.38 -12.84 13.40
N GLU A 85 -4.30 -11.54 13.09
CA GLU A 85 -5.22 -10.87 12.17
C GLU A 85 -4.98 -11.30 10.71
N ALA A 86 -3.71 -11.47 10.32
CA ALA A 86 -3.34 -11.98 9.01
C ALA A 86 -3.83 -13.43 8.79
N GLU A 87 -3.70 -14.29 9.82
CA GLU A 87 -4.23 -15.65 9.80
C GLU A 87 -5.76 -15.67 9.71
N GLN A 88 -6.45 -14.75 10.42
CA GLN A 88 -7.90 -14.64 10.33
C GLN A 88 -8.35 -14.29 8.91
N LEU A 89 -7.65 -13.37 8.24
CA LEU A 89 -7.91 -13.03 6.84
C LEU A 89 -7.75 -14.25 5.93
N VAL A 90 -6.67 -15.00 6.08
CA VAL A 90 -6.43 -16.24 5.29
C VAL A 90 -7.50 -17.28 5.58
N ARG A 91 -7.89 -17.45 6.84
CA ARG A 91 -9.00 -18.34 7.22
C ARG A 91 -10.32 -17.94 6.56
N SER A 92 -10.62 -16.63 6.45
CA SER A 92 -11.83 -16.16 5.77
C SER A 92 -11.84 -16.49 4.26
N ILE A 93 -10.68 -16.44 3.59
CA ILE A 93 -10.52 -16.85 2.19
C ILE A 93 -10.74 -18.37 2.07
N ARG A 94 -10.09 -19.16 2.93
CA ARG A 94 -10.23 -20.62 2.93
C ARG A 94 -11.65 -21.10 3.28
N ALA A 95 -12.35 -20.40 4.19
CA ALA A 95 -13.73 -20.70 4.55
C ALA A 95 -14.72 -20.52 3.38
N LYS A 96 -14.35 -19.72 2.37
CA LYS A 96 -15.06 -19.64 1.08
C LYS A 96 -14.73 -20.80 0.12
N GLY A 97 -13.88 -21.75 0.53
CA GLY A 97 -13.41 -22.81 -0.34
C GLY A 97 -12.38 -22.35 -1.38
N ALA A 98 -11.81 -21.15 -1.21
CA ALA A 98 -10.82 -20.59 -2.11
C ALA A 98 -9.38 -20.82 -1.61
N ARG A 99 -8.41 -20.75 -2.54
CA ARG A 99 -6.97 -20.91 -2.27
C ARG A 99 -6.20 -19.62 -2.56
N LEU A 100 -4.99 -19.51 -1.99
CA LEU A 100 -4.05 -18.42 -2.28
C LEU A 100 -2.95 -18.92 -3.22
N ALA A 101 -2.76 -18.26 -4.35
CA ALA A 101 -1.63 -18.46 -5.26
C ALA A 101 -0.76 -17.20 -5.26
N ILE A 102 0.41 -17.30 -4.67
CA ILE A 102 1.36 -16.19 -4.52
C ILE A 102 2.70 -16.66 -5.07
N PRO A 103 3.28 -15.98 -6.08
CA PRO A 103 4.59 -16.33 -6.60
C PRO A 103 5.65 -16.39 -5.50
N GLY A 104 6.45 -17.44 -5.51
CA GLY A 104 7.48 -17.69 -4.50
C GLY A 104 7.00 -18.34 -3.20
N LEU A 105 5.69 -18.54 -3.04
CA LEU A 105 5.13 -19.36 -1.97
C LEU A 105 4.78 -20.74 -2.53
N VAL A 106 5.29 -21.79 -1.91
CA VAL A 106 4.99 -23.17 -2.33
C VAL A 106 3.52 -23.46 -2.06
N ASP A 107 2.78 -23.91 -3.07
CA ASP A 107 1.41 -24.40 -2.94
C ASP A 107 1.37 -25.93 -2.99
N LEU A 108 1.07 -26.54 -1.87
CA LEU A 108 0.97 -28.00 -1.69
C LEU A 108 -0.48 -28.50 -1.79
N SER A 109 -1.45 -27.62 -2.12
CA SER A 109 -2.87 -27.94 -2.08
C SER A 109 -3.25 -29.09 -3.01
N ASP A 110 -2.69 -29.13 -4.22
CA ASP A 110 -2.98 -30.21 -5.19
C ASP A 110 -2.37 -31.56 -4.74
N LEU A 111 -1.18 -31.52 -4.11
CA LEU A 111 -0.56 -32.71 -3.52
C LEU A 111 -1.36 -33.21 -2.30
N ALA A 112 -1.80 -32.32 -1.44
CA ALA A 112 -2.62 -32.65 -0.29
C ALA A 112 -4.00 -33.21 -0.70
N ALA A 113 -4.61 -32.70 -1.76
CA ALA A 113 -5.86 -33.20 -2.29
C ALA A 113 -5.75 -34.63 -2.85
N GLY A 114 -4.60 -34.99 -3.41
CA GLY A 114 -4.32 -36.35 -3.90
C GLY A 114 -3.75 -37.33 -2.87
N ALA A 115 -3.51 -36.88 -1.64
CA ALA A 115 -2.92 -37.67 -0.56
C ALA A 115 -3.97 -38.13 0.46
N ASP A 116 -3.73 -39.26 1.11
CA ASP A 116 -4.60 -39.84 2.13
C ASP A 116 -3.89 -39.94 3.49
N GLY A 117 -4.69 -40.06 4.56
CA GLY A 117 -4.23 -40.37 5.90
C GLY A 117 -3.18 -39.40 6.43
N VAL A 118 -2.08 -39.94 6.94
CA VAL A 118 -0.96 -39.16 7.54
C VAL A 118 -0.30 -38.24 6.55
N SER A 119 -0.13 -38.67 5.29
CA SER A 119 0.51 -37.86 4.23
C SER A 119 -0.25 -36.57 3.97
N ARG A 120 -1.56 -36.61 3.91
CA ARG A 120 -2.41 -35.44 3.77
C ARG A 120 -2.25 -34.47 4.95
N ILE A 121 -2.29 -34.99 6.21
CA ILE A 121 -2.13 -34.18 7.40
C ILE A 121 -0.77 -33.45 7.39
N VAL A 122 0.30 -34.14 7.01
CA VAL A 122 1.65 -33.56 6.91
C VAL A 122 1.68 -32.44 5.88
N LEU A 123 1.15 -32.67 4.66
CA LEU A 123 1.16 -31.68 3.58
C LEU A 123 0.36 -30.41 3.96
N GLU A 124 -0.82 -30.58 4.54
CA GLU A 124 -1.65 -29.48 5.04
C GLU A 124 -0.94 -28.69 6.15
N SER A 125 -0.28 -29.39 7.09
CA SER A 125 0.48 -28.74 8.19
C SER A 125 1.70 -27.97 7.68
N VAL A 126 2.45 -28.53 6.72
CA VAL A 126 3.58 -27.84 6.09
C VAL A 126 3.11 -26.61 5.33
N GLN A 127 2.03 -26.73 4.55
CA GLN A 127 1.42 -25.60 3.83
C GLN A 127 1.03 -24.47 4.78
N GLU A 128 0.39 -24.81 5.90
CA GLU A 128 0.01 -23.82 6.91
C GLU A 128 1.23 -23.15 7.55
N LEU A 129 2.26 -23.91 7.90
CA LEU A 129 3.50 -23.39 8.46
C LEU A 129 4.19 -22.42 7.49
N LEU A 130 4.35 -22.80 6.21
CA LEU A 130 4.96 -21.95 5.19
C LEU A 130 4.21 -20.63 5.03
N LEU A 131 2.89 -20.67 5.05
CA LEU A 131 2.07 -19.47 4.95
C LEU A 131 2.21 -18.56 6.17
N LYS A 132 2.22 -19.13 7.40
CA LYS A 132 2.47 -18.39 8.64
C LYS A 132 3.84 -17.70 8.63
N LEU A 133 4.88 -18.41 8.23
CA LEU A 133 6.22 -17.85 8.11
C LEU A 133 6.25 -16.68 7.11
N ALA A 134 5.63 -16.85 5.94
CA ALA A 134 5.59 -15.80 4.93
C ALA A 134 4.82 -14.55 5.42
N LEU A 135 3.72 -14.72 6.13
CA LEU A 135 2.96 -13.61 6.73
C LEU A 135 3.78 -12.89 7.81
N GLN A 136 4.46 -13.63 8.67
CA GLN A 136 5.33 -13.08 9.71
C GLN A 136 6.49 -12.28 9.10
N MET A 137 7.17 -12.84 8.11
CA MET A 137 8.25 -12.14 7.39
C MET A 137 7.77 -10.85 6.73
N ALA A 138 6.58 -10.85 6.11
CA ALA A 138 6.00 -9.64 5.53
C ALA A 138 5.70 -8.55 6.57
N ARG A 139 5.34 -8.95 7.80
CA ARG A 139 5.13 -8.05 8.93
C ARG A 139 6.45 -7.48 9.44
N GLU A 140 7.44 -8.32 9.68
CA GLU A 140 8.78 -7.92 10.16
C GLU A 140 9.47 -6.96 9.20
N ASP A 141 9.40 -7.23 7.90
CA ASP A 141 9.88 -6.36 6.84
C ASP A 141 9.21 -4.98 6.88
N TYR A 142 7.91 -4.94 7.12
CA TYR A 142 7.18 -3.69 7.24
C TYR A 142 7.61 -2.91 8.48
N GLU A 143 7.71 -3.56 9.63
CA GLU A 143 8.12 -2.94 10.90
C GLU A 143 9.56 -2.41 10.81
N THR A 144 10.46 -3.19 10.26
CA THR A 144 11.87 -2.81 10.06
C THR A 144 11.99 -1.57 9.16
N ARG A 145 11.26 -1.54 8.04
CA ARG A 145 11.24 -0.36 7.14
C ARG A 145 10.66 0.88 7.83
N ARG A 146 9.59 0.71 8.59
CA ARG A 146 8.96 1.80 9.34
C ARG A 146 9.89 2.36 10.41
N GLU A 147 10.60 1.48 11.13
CA GLU A 147 11.55 1.89 12.14
C GLU A 147 12.74 2.65 11.53
N ARG A 148 13.33 2.13 10.44
CA ARG A 148 14.39 2.84 9.71
C ARG A 148 13.94 4.22 9.21
N GLN A 149 12.71 4.33 8.71
CA GLN A 149 12.14 5.60 8.29
C GLN A 149 12.01 6.56 9.48
N ARG A 150 11.52 6.09 10.64
CA ARG A 150 11.40 6.88 11.86
C ARG A 150 12.75 7.42 12.32
N GLN A 151 13.77 6.56 12.35
CA GLN A 151 15.14 6.93 12.73
C GLN A 151 15.73 7.94 11.74
N GLY A 152 15.56 7.71 10.43
CA GLY A 152 16.01 8.64 9.39
C GLY A 152 15.35 10.03 9.50
N VAL A 153 14.07 10.09 9.78
CA VAL A 153 13.35 11.36 10.04
C VAL A 153 13.89 12.05 11.29
N GLN A 154 14.16 11.30 12.37
CA GLN A 154 14.70 11.85 13.59
C GLN A 154 16.10 12.43 13.37
N LEU A 155 16.99 11.72 12.73
CA LEU A 155 18.34 12.18 12.38
C LEU A 155 18.28 13.44 11.49
N ALA A 156 17.38 13.45 10.50
CA ALA A 156 17.21 14.61 9.63
C ALA A 156 16.67 15.84 10.37
N LYS A 157 15.79 15.64 11.38
CA LYS A 157 15.32 16.72 12.27
C LYS A 157 16.47 17.30 13.10
N VAL A 158 17.28 16.43 13.72
CA VAL A 158 18.45 16.85 14.50
C VAL A 158 19.45 17.59 13.61
N ALA A 159 19.65 17.16 12.36
CA ALA A 159 20.49 17.81 11.38
C ALA A 159 19.87 19.10 10.78
N GLY A 160 18.71 19.56 11.25
CA GLY A 160 18.06 20.79 10.79
C GLY A 160 17.47 20.72 9.37
N LYS A 161 17.38 19.50 8.77
CA LYS A 161 16.88 19.33 7.39
C LYS A 161 15.37 19.55 7.25
N TYR A 162 14.63 19.59 8.34
CA TYR A 162 13.19 19.87 8.38
C TYR A 162 12.89 21.34 8.69
N ALA A 163 13.66 22.26 8.12
CA ALA A 163 13.46 23.72 8.27
C ALA A 163 12.19 24.26 7.57
N GLY A 164 11.39 23.38 6.94
CA GLY A 164 10.23 23.75 6.14
C GLY A 164 10.62 24.29 4.75
N ARG A 165 9.64 24.89 4.06
CA ARG A 165 9.88 25.54 2.79
C ARG A 165 10.74 26.78 2.98
N ALA A 166 11.83 26.90 2.25
CA ALA A 166 12.68 28.10 2.28
C ALA A 166 11.83 29.36 2.01
N PRO A 167 12.10 30.46 2.73
CA PRO A 167 11.42 31.73 2.49
C PRO A 167 11.67 32.20 1.06
N ASP A 168 10.64 32.69 0.40
CA ASP A 168 10.77 33.40 -0.87
C ASP A 168 11.27 34.84 -0.57
N LEU A 169 12.58 34.99 -0.59
CA LEU A 169 13.23 36.25 -0.26
C LEU A 169 12.85 37.36 -1.24
N SER A 170 12.59 37.03 -2.51
CA SER A 170 12.18 38.01 -3.53
C SER A 170 10.81 38.59 -3.22
N THR A 171 9.84 37.72 -2.88
CA THR A 171 8.51 38.15 -2.45
C THR A 171 8.57 38.90 -1.11
N HIS A 172 9.43 38.48 -0.16
CA HIS A 172 9.63 39.24 1.10
C HIS A 172 10.13 40.65 0.83
N GLN A 173 11.13 40.81 -0.02
CA GLN A 173 11.71 42.11 -0.36
C GLN A 173 10.71 43.02 -1.05
N ARG A 174 9.90 42.47 -2.00
CA ARG A 174 8.81 43.23 -2.63
C ARG A 174 7.77 43.72 -1.63
N ILE A 175 7.37 42.87 -0.69
CA ILE A 175 6.43 43.26 0.39
C ILE A 175 7.00 44.40 1.22
N VAL A 176 8.27 44.29 1.65
CA VAL A 176 8.92 45.33 2.46
C VAL A 176 9.01 46.64 1.69
N THR A 177 9.43 46.62 0.43
CA THR A 177 9.54 47.81 -0.42
C THR A 177 8.19 48.52 -0.60
N LEU A 178 7.13 47.77 -0.92
CA LEU A 178 5.80 48.31 -1.10
C LEU A 178 5.23 48.90 0.21
N ARG A 179 5.45 48.22 1.34
CA ARG A 179 5.03 48.71 2.63
C ARG A 179 5.79 49.97 3.09
N ALA A 180 7.11 50.03 2.83
CA ALA A 180 7.94 51.21 3.10
C ALA A 180 7.54 52.43 2.22
N ALA A 181 7.07 52.15 0.97
CA ALA A 181 6.51 53.17 0.09
C ALA A 181 5.08 53.61 0.46
N GLY A 182 4.55 53.20 1.63
CA GLY A 182 3.24 53.63 2.14
C GLY A 182 2.02 52.86 1.56
N GLN A 183 2.22 51.81 0.77
CA GLN A 183 1.09 51.01 0.26
C GLN A 183 0.34 50.32 1.41
N THR A 184 -0.99 50.21 1.30
CA THR A 184 -1.81 49.50 2.31
C THR A 184 -1.49 47.99 2.31
N ILE A 185 -1.80 47.30 3.41
CA ILE A 185 -1.61 45.86 3.52
C ILE A 185 -2.42 45.09 2.45
N LEU A 186 -3.66 45.51 2.20
CA LEU A 186 -4.51 44.93 1.16
C LEU A 186 -3.88 45.09 -0.23
N ARG A 187 -3.49 46.31 -0.57
CA ARG A 187 -2.89 46.60 -1.87
C ARG A 187 -1.55 45.89 -2.08
N THR A 188 -0.74 45.77 -1.01
CA THR A 188 0.51 44.99 -1.04
C THR A 188 0.23 43.50 -1.25
N ALA A 189 -0.79 42.95 -0.63
CA ALA A 189 -1.22 41.56 -0.84
C ALA A 189 -1.60 41.29 -2.29
N GLU A 190 -2.42 42.15 -2.89
CA GLU A 190 -2.81 42.07 -4.30
C GLU A 190 -1.59 42.14 -5.24
N LEU A 191 -0.71 43.12 -5.07
CA LEU A 191 0.44 43.34 -5.95
C LEU A 191 1.49 42.23 -5.85
N THR A 192 1.59 41.55 -4.70
CA THR A 192 2.59 40.49 -4.50
C THR A 192 2.01 39.07 -4.66
N GLY A 193 0.70 38.91 -4.84
CA GLY A 193 0.03 37.62 -4.87
C GLY A 193 0.09 36.88 -3.50
N SER A 194 0.32 37.61 -2.41
CA SER A 194 0.47 37.07 -1.06
C SER A 194 -0.79 37.23 -0.23
N SER A 195 -1.01 36.35 0.76
CA SER A 195 -2.12 36.54 1.69
C SER A 195 -1.89 37.77 2.60
N VAL A 196 -2.96 38.41 3.02
CA VAL A 196 -2.95 39.52 3.99
C VAL A 196 -2.16 39.15 5.27
N SER A 197 -2.34 37.93 5.76
CA SER A 197 -1.63 37.42 6.94
C SER A 197 -0.13 37.31 6.70
N GLN A 198 0.29 36.88 5.51
CA GLN A 198 1.70 36.82 5.12
C GLN A 198 2.33 38.21 5.03
N VAL A 199 1.64 39.19 4.43
CA VAL A 199 2.11 40.58 4.37
C VAL A 199 2.29 41.17 5.79
N LYS A 200 1.29 40.98 6.67
CA LYS A 200 1.40 41.44 8.08
C LYS A 200 2.61 40.83 8.79
N ARG A 201 2.80 39.51 8.66
CA ARG A 201 3.91 38.79 9.31
C ARG A 201 5.28 39.27 8.80
N ILE A 202 5.45 39.41 7.48
CA ILE A 202 6.72 39.84 6.91
C ILE A 202 7.03 41.27 7.30
N TRP A 203 6.06 42.18 7.27
CA TRP A 203 6.23 43.56 7.67
C TRP A 203 6.59 43.69 9.15
N ALA A 204 5.92 42.95 10.05
CA ALA A 204 6.26 42.92 11.46
C ALA A 204 7.70 42.42 11.70
N LEU A 205 8.13 41.35 11.00
CA LEU A 205 9.51 40.86 11.07
C LEU A 205 10.56 41.86 10.56
N HIS A 206 10.20 42.71 9.62
CA HIS A 206 11.09 43.77 9.13
C HIS A 206 11.25 44.88 10.20
N LEU A 207 10.15 45.32 10.81
CA LEU A 207 10.17 46.35 11.87
C LEU A 207 10.94 45.92 13.12
N THR A 208 10.98 44.62 13.42
CA THR A 208 11.75 44.12 14.58
C THR A 208 13.24 43.95 14.30
N LYS A 209 13.67 44.04 13.05
CA LYS A 209 15.09 43.93 12.63
C LYS A 209 15.73 45.25 12.26
N SER A 210 14.93 46.32 12.15
CA SER A 210 15.34 47.72 11.92
C SER A 210 15.43 48.44 13.22
#